data_9f58c096d4cd13692f65c3765f95c6f2
#
_entry.id   9f58c096d4cd13692f65c3765f95c6f2
#
_cell.length_a   1.000
_cell.length_b   1.000
_cell.length_c   1.000
_cell.angle_alpha   90.00
_cell.angle_beta   90.00
_cell.angle_gamma   90.00
#
_symmetry.space_group_name_H-M   'P 1'
#
loop_
_entity.id
_entity.type
_entity.pdbx_description
1 polymer ?
#
loop_
_entity_poly.entity_id
_entity_poly.type
_entity_poly.pdbx_seq_one_letter_code
_entity_poly.pdbx_strand_id
1 'polypeptide(L)'
;VAEPFTFGIPLIARDAASNWPLVEALLGLTLRSVAAQTDPSFRVVIAGHDRPAIAPFDPRITFIAADWPAESVRPDNLDSGRKKHLISQHILAQGGGLLMFLDSDDWIDRRLVEAARTMIPSKALGGYIANGFIADIRANRAVHLPDEHIFDGGFQRLCGSSVVARLVPEAPDALRRDPHAVLHEHYRWPETAQERGGEAVPLPVNGVYVINSSVNHSEVHGPFSSWRRSLSSAVGKAGFPMSDEFLSEFGLRAQDVAQTLGRHLRGLQMG
;
A
#
# COMPACT_ATOMS: atom_id res chain seq x y z
N VAL A 1 -3.58 -24.23 12.21
CA VAL A 1 -3.25 -22.83 12.48
C VAL A 1 -3.43 -22.08 11.16
N ALA A 2 -4.14 -20.95 11.19
CA ALA A 2 -4.30 -20.12 9.97
C ALA A 2 -2.94 -19.61 9.50
N GLU A 3 -2.75 -19.49 8.18
CA GLU A 3 -1.52 -18.95 7.58
C GLU A 3 -1.29 -17.51 8.07
N PRO A 4 -0.09 -17.16 8.56
CA PRO A 4 0.19 -15.79 9.01
C PRO A 4 -0.01 -14.79 7.88
N PHE A 5 -0.60 -13.61 8.18
CA PHE A 5 -0.72 -12.50 7.25
C PHE A 5 0.01 -11.27 7.81
N THR A 6 0.80 -10.61 6.97
CA THR A 6 1.55 -9.42 7.36
C THR A 6 1.36 -8.29 6.35
N PHE A 7 1.06 -7.09 6.84
CA PHE A 7 1.21 -5.85 6.08
C PHE A 7 2.63 -5.31 6.29
N GLY A 8 3.36 -5.10 5.22
CA GLY A 8 4.72 -4.54 5.24
C GLY A 8 4.70 -3.10 4.73
N ILE A 9 5.07 -2.14 5.57
CA ILE A 9 5.03 -0.71 5.24
C ILE A 9 6.45 -0.14 5.19
N PRO A 10 7.00 0.13 3.99
CA PRO A 10 8.25 0.88 3.86
C PRO A 10 7.97 2.37 4.11
N LEU A 11 8.55 2.94 5.17
CA LEU A 11 8.31 4.33 5.55
C LEU A 11 9.50 5.21 5.15
N ILE A 12 9.22 6.34 4.50
CA ILE A 12 10.23 7.34 4.16
C ILE A 12 10.96 7.82 5.43
N ALA A 13 12.25 8.19 5.31
CA ALA A 13 12.97 8.82 6.40
C ALA A 13 12.43 10.23 6.69
N ARG A 14 12.43 10.65 7.96
CA ARG A 14 11.95 11.97 8.37
C ARG A 14 12.70 13.09 7.63
N ASP A 15 14.02 12.99 7.56
CA ASP A 15 14.87 13.99 6.93
C ASP A 15 14.73 14.04 5.41
N ALA A 16 14.22 12.96 4.79
CA ALA A 16 13.93 12.88 3.35
C ALA A 16 12.49 13.34 3.02
N ALA A 17 11.60 13.38 3.99
CA ALA A 17 10.21 13.76 3.79
C ALA A 17 10.06 15.28 3.69
N SER A 18 9.37 15.76 2.66
CA SER A 18 9.04 17.19 2.50
C SER A 18 8.09 17.69 3.59
N ASN A 19 7.26 16.81 4.17
CA ASN A 19 6.31 17.11 5.25
C ASN A 19 6.08 15.85 6.10
N TRP A 20 6.95 15.62 7.09
CA TRP A 20 6.86 14.46 7.98
C TRP A 20 5.54 14.38 8.77
N PRO A 21 5.01 15.48 9.36
CA PRO A 21 3.71 15.43 10.03
C PRO A 21 2.57 14.96 9.12
N LEU A 22 2.59 15.30 7.82
CA LEU A 22 1.60 14.81 6.86
C LEU A 22 1.81 13.32 6.55
N VAL A 23 3.06 12.86 6.44
CA VAL A 23 3.37 11.42 6.29
C VAL A 23 2.83 10.62 7.47
N GLU A 24 3.03 11.09 8.71
CA GLU A 24 2.48 10.43 9.91
C GLU A 24 0.94 10.44 9.93
N ALA A 25 0.33 11.54 9.47
CA ALA A 25 -1.13 11.66 9.39
C ALA A 25 -1.73 10.68 8.37
N LEU A 26 -1.13 10.55 7.19
CA LEU A 26 -1.52 9.59 6.16
C LEU A 26 -1.32 8.15 6.64
N LEU A 27 -0.16 7.84 7.20
CA LEU A 27 0.11 6.54 7.82
C LEU A 27 -0.95 6.20 8.89
N GLY A 28 -1.38 7.18 9.67
CA GLY A 28 -2.46 7.01 10.65
C GLY A 28 -3.78 6.57 10.01
N LEU A 29 -4.15 7.09 8.83
CA LEU A 29 -5.33 6.65 8.08
C LEU A 29 -5.14 5.25 7.49
N THR A 30 -3.97 4.97 6.91
CA THR A 30 -3.60 3.64 6.42
C THR A 30 -3.72 2.59 7.52
N LEU A 31 -3.16 2.86 8.70
CA LEU A 31 -3.23 1.93 9.84
C LEU A 31 -4.64 1.77 10.39
N ARG A 32 -5.51 2.78 10.29
CA ARG A 32 -6.94 2.61 10.62
C ARG A 32 -7.63 1.67 9.65
N SER A 33 -7.35 1.77 8.33
CA SER A 33 -7.90 0.83 7.36
C SER A 33 -7.41 -0.61 7.60
N VAL A 34 -6.14 -0.76 7.96
CA VAL A 34 -5.57 -2.05 8.38
C VAL A 34 -6.21 -2.56 9.68
N ALA A 35 -6.40 -1.71 10.68
CA ALA A 35 -7.00 -2.12 11.96
C ALA A 35 -8.47 -2.55 11.83
N ALA A 36 -9.15 -2.11 10.78
CA ALA A 36 -10.56 -2.44 10.49
C ALA A 36 -10.76 -3.80 9.81
N GLN A 37 -9.70 -4.59 9.59
CA GLN A 37 -9.83 -5.90 8.95
C GLN A 37 -10.82 -6.81 9.68
N THR A 38 -11.70 -7.48 8.92
CA THR A 38 -12.71 -8.43 9.45
C THR A 38 -12.06 -9.66 10.08
N ASP A 39 -10.92 -10.11 9.54
CA ASP A 39 -10.06 -11.09 10.19
C ASP A 39 -8.94 -10.35 10.96
N PRO A 40 -8.99 -10.34 12.32
CA PRO A 40 -8.03 -9.59 13.13
C PRO A 40 -6.66 -10.27 13.28
N SER A 41 -6.49 -11.48 12.74
CA SER A 41 -5.28 -12.30 12.89
C SER A 41 -4.20 -11.90 11.89
N PHE A 42 -3.73 -10.66 11.92
CA PHE A 42 -2.66 -10.16 11.08
C PHE A 42 -1.58 -9.46 11.91
N ARG A 43 -0.47 -9.16 11.26
CA ARG A 43 0.64 -8.35 11.80
C ARG A 43 0.92 -7.17 10.87
N VAL A 44 1.54 -6.14 11.41
CA VAL A 44 2.05 -4.99 10.64
C VAL A 44 3.54 -4.85 10.94
N VAL A 45 4.35 -4.75 9.90
CA VAL A 45 5.78 -4.48 10.02
C VAL A 45 6.08 -3.18 9.28
N ILE A 46 6.51 -2.17 10.02
CA ILE A 46 6.93 -0.88 9.47
C ILE A 46 8.45 -0.86 9.46
N ALA A 47 9.07 -0.68 8.28
CA ALA A 47 10.51 -0.49 8.16
C ALA A 47 10.82 0.98 7.83
N GLY A 48 11.69 1.61 8.61
CA GLY A 48 12.03 3.02 8.44
C GLY A 48 13.27 3.42 9.23
N HIS A 49 13.78 4.62 9.00
CA HIS A 49 14.87 5.20 9.78
C HIS A 49 14.34 5.79 11.09
N ASP A 50 13.15 6.38 11.05
CA ASP A 50 12.51 7.04 12.16
C ASP A 50 11.23 6.31 12.56
N ARG A 51 11.06 6.05 13.86
CA ARG A 51 9.80 5.51 14.38
C ARG A 51 8.73 6.60 14.33
N PRO A 52 7.61 6.36 13.62
CA PRO A 52 6.52 7.34 13.56
C PRO A 52 5.78 7.45 14.91
N ALA A 53 5.29 8.64 15.21
CA ALA A 53 4.44 8.89 16.37
C ALA A 53 2.98 8.52 16.04
N ILE A 54 2.67 7.22 16.09
CA ILE A 54 1.33 6.68 15.80
C ILE A 54 0.58 6.44 17.12
N ALA A 55 -0.65 6.92 17.20
CA ALA A 55 -1.55 6.65 18.31
C ALA A 55 -2.91 6.16 17.77
N PRO A 56 -3.60 5.21 18.44
CA PRO A 56 -3.14 4.50 19.64
C PRO A 56 -2.11 3.40 19.32
N PHE A 57 -1.37 2.95 20.33
CA PHE A 57 -0.46 1.80 20.20
C PHE A 57 -1.26 0.52 19.91
N ASP A 58 -0.92 -0.16 18.81
CA ASP A 58 -1.46 -1.48 18.45
C ASP A 58 -0.36 -2.53 18.62
N PRO A 59 -0.54 -3.56 19.46
CA PRO A 59 0.47 -4.59 19.72
C PRO A 59 0.81 -5.43 18.50
N ARG A 60 -0.01 -5.39 17.44
CA ARG A 60 0.26 -6.05 16.16
C ARG A 60 1.31 -5.33 15.32
N ILE A 61 1.71 -4.10 15.70
CA ILE A 61 2.66 -3.28 14.93
C ILE A 61 4.07 -3.46 15.46
N THR A 62 4.97 -3.93 14.60
CA THR A 62 6.41 -3.98 14.82
C THR A 62 7.10 -2.94 13.97
N PHE A 63 8.02 -2.17 14.56
CA PHE A 63 8.90 -1.27 13.82
C PHE A 63 10.30 -1.87 13.70
N ILE A 64 10.84 -1.90 12.48
CA ILE A 64 12.20 -2.34 12.18
C ILE A 64 13.00 -1.12 11.71
N ALA A 65 14.09 -0.83 12.42
CA ALA A 65 14.97 0.26 12.03
C ALA A 65 15.82 -0.13 10.82
N ALA A 66 15.91 0.77 9.84
CA ALA A 66 16.89 0.68 8.76
C ALA A 66 18.30 0.91 9.33
N ASP A 67 19.25 0.04 8.96
CA ASP A 67 20.63 0.05 9.46
C ASP A 67 21.62 0.77 8.52
N TRP A 68 21.10 1.49 7.54
CA TRP A 68 21.86 2.34 6.61
C TRP A 68 21.47 3.81 6.77
N PRO A 69 22.35 4.75 6.37
CA PRO A 69 22.04 6.18 6.43
C PRO A 69 20.81 6.56 5.62
N ALA A 70 20.00 7.48 6.13
CA ALA A 70 18.91 8.06 5.36
C ALA A 70 19.48 8.82 4.16
N GLU A 71 18.96 8.52 2.98
CA GLU A 71 19.33 9.16 1.72
C GLU A 71 18.20 10.11 1.27
N SER A 72 18.57 11.14 0.51
CA SER A 72 17.57 11.99 -0.17
C SER A 72 16.75 11.14 -1.13
N VAL A 73 15.49 11.54 -1.31
CA VAL A 73 14.56 10.83 -2.22
C VAL A 73 15.13 10.79 -3.64
N ARG A 74 15.14 9.61 -4.25
CA ARG A 74 15.68 9.35 -5.59
C ARG A 74 14.57 8.82 -6.50
N PRO A 75 14.65 9.10 -7.82
CA PRO A 75 13.66 8.59 -8.79
C PRO A 75 13.54 7.05 -8.83
N ASP A 76 14.63 6.33 -8.54
CA ASP A 76 14.68 4.87 -8.54
C ASP A 76 14.05 4.23 -7.29
N ASN A 77 13.67 5.04 -6.30
CA ASN A 77 13.05 4.61 -5.03
C ASN A 77 13.81 3.48 -4.31
N LEU A 78 15.14 3.47 -4.42
CA LEU A 78 16.00 2.40 -3.91
C LEU A 78 15.83 2.19 -2.39
N ASP A 79 15.65 3.27 -1.63
CA ASP A 79 15.45 3.20 -0.18
C ASP A 79 14.18 2.41 0.19
N SER A 80 13.07 2.62 -0.54
CA SER A 80 11.85 1.81 -0.37
C SER A 80 12.10 0.33 -0.70
N GLY A 81 12.87 0.05 -1.77
CA GLY A 81 13.25 -1.31 -2.15
C GLY A 81 14.05 -2.02 -1.05
N ARG A 82 15.04 -1.34 -0.43
CA ARG A 82 15.81 -1.88 0.71
C ARG A 82 14.93 -2.17 1.91
N LYS A 83 13.98 -1.30 2.23
CA LYS A 83 13.02 -1.50 3.33
C LYS A 83 12.07 -2.66 3.06
N LYS A 84 11.58 -2.81 1.83
CA LYS A 84 10.79 -3.98 1.40
C LYS A 84 11.59 -5.27 1.58
N HIS A 85 12.86 -5.27 1.17
CA HIS A 85 13.75 -6.43 1.39
C HIS A 85 13.93 -6.73 2.88
N LEU A 86 14.17 -5.72 3.72
CA LEU A 86 14.30 -5.87 5.18
C LEU A 86 13.04 -6.48 5.80
N ILE A 87 11.86 -6.06 5.36
CA ILE A 87 10.56 -6.62 5.78
C ILE A 87 10.45 -8.09 5.34
N SER A 88 10.75 -8.42 4.06
CA SER A 88 10.73 -9.79 3.57
C SER A 88 11.64 -10.70 4.40
N GLN A 89 12.87 -10.29 4.67
CA GLN A 89 13.81 -11.05 5.49
C GLN A 89 13.29 -11.29 6.91
N HIS A 90 12.70 -10.27 7.52
CA HIS A 90 12.10 -10.40 8.84
C HIS A 90 10.95 -11.43 8.85
N ILE A 91 10.09 -11.44 7.83
CA ILE A 91 8.97 -12.38 7.72
C ILE A 91 9.47 -13.78 7.43
N LEU A 92 10.45 -13.96 6.55
CA LEU A 92 11.07 -15.24 6.27
C LEU A 92 11.70 -15.85 7.54
N ALA A 93 12.40 -15.04 8.34
CA ALA A 93 12.97 -15.49 9.62
C ALA A 93 11.91 -15.91 10.66
N GLN A 94 10.66 -15.49 10.50
CA GLN A 94 9.54 -15.87 11.37
C GLN A 94 8.68 -17.02 10.81
N GLY A 95 9.16 -17.73 9.79
CA GLY A 95 8.46 -18.86 9.19
C GLY A 95 7.58 -18.51 7.98
N GLY A 96 7.66 -17.31 7.43
CA GLY A 96 6.96 -16.91 6.21
C GLY A 96 5.47 -16.58 6.42
N GLY A 97 4.67 -16.82 5.39
CA GLY A 97 3.24 -16.53 5.33
C GLY A 97 2.88 -15.55 4.21
N LEU A 98 1.69 -15.01 4.23
CA LEU A 98 1.22 -14.01 3.29
C LEU A 98 1.76 -12.62 3.66
N LEU A 99 2.38 -11.95 2.70
CA LEU A 99 2.93 -10.60 2.83
C LEU A 99 2.34 -9.68 1.76
N MET A 100 1.74 -8.59 2.19
CA MET A 100 1.35 -7.47 1.33
C MET A 100 2.23 -6.27 1.65
N PHE A 101 2.90 -5.71 0.64
CA PHE A 101 3.47 -4.37 0.78
C PHE A 101 2.37 -3.33 0.60
N LEU A 102 2.31 -2.40 1.55
CA LEU A 102 1.32 -1.34 1.62
C LEU A 102 2.06 0.01 1.75
N ASP A 103 1.81 0.91 0.83
CA ASP A 103 2.35 2.26 0.91
C ASP A 103 1.68 3.03 2.06
N SER A 104 2.42 3.94 2.67
CA SER A 104 2.02 4.58 3.94
C SER A 104 0.87 5.60 3.80
N ASP A 105 0.31 5.76 2.62
CA ASP A 105 -0.78 6.67 2.29
C ASP A 105 -2.00 5.99 1.65
N ASP A 106 -1.90 4.68 1.28
CA ASP A 106 -2.98 3.93 0.65
C ASP A 106 -3.92 3.27 1.67
N TRP A 107 -5.16 2.95 1.25
CA TRP A 107 -6.16 2.30 2.09
C TRP A 107 -6.61 0.96 1.50
N ILE A 108 -7.00 0.04 2.37
CA ILE A 108 -7.29 -1.35 2.02
C ILE A 108 -8.69 -1.74 2.48
N ASP A 109 -9.42 -2.46 1.63
CA ASP A 109 -10.71 -3.10 1.98
C ASP A 109 -10.57 -3.92 3.26
N ARG A 110 -11.51 -3.73 4.19
CA ARG A 110 -11.54 -4.41 5.49
C ARG A 110 -11.65 -5.94 5.39
N ARG A 111 -11.96 -6.49 4.22
CA ARG A 111 -12.08 -7.95 3.99
C ARG A 111 -10.81 -8.57 3.39
N LEU A 112 -9.74 -7.79 3.19
CA LEU A 112 -8.56 -8.26 2.47
C LEU A 112 -7.91 -9.49 3.11
N VAL A 113 -7.70 -9.49 4.43
CA VAL A 113 -7.05 -10.62 5.12
C VAL A 113 -7.87 -11.90 5.00
N GLU A 114 -9.18 -11.80 5.20
CA GLU A 114 -10.12 -12.90 5.03
C GLU A 114 -10.15 -13.41 3.57
N ALA A 115 -10.25 -12.51 2.60
CA ALA A 115 -10.24 -12.85 1.18
C ALA A 115 -8.92 -13.51 0.76
N ALA A 116 -7.78 -12.99 1.20
CA ALA A 116 -6.48 -13.57 0.87
C ALA A 116 -6.35 -15.01 1.39
N ARG A 117 -6.76 -15.26 2.62
CA ARG A 117 -6.70 -16.61 3.22
C ARG A 117 -7.65 -17.62 2.58
N THR A 118 -8.84 -17.16 2.17
CA THR A 118 -9.83 -18.03 1.55
C THR A 118 -9.62 -18.27 0.07
N MET A 119 -9.11 -17.27 -0.64
CA MET A 119 -9.05 -17.29 -2.10
C MET A 119 -7.69 -17.70 -2.66
N ILE A 120 -6.58 -17.45 -1.94
CA ILE A 120 -5.25 -17.81 -2.43
C ILE A 120 -4.98 -19.31 -2.20
N PRO A 121 -4.97 -20.13 -3.25
CA PRO A 121 -4.69 -21.57 -3.11
C PRO A 121 -3.29 -21.79 -2.50
N SER A 122 -3.10 -22.88 -1.78
CA SER A 122 -1.82 -23.19 -1.11
C SER A 122 -0.63 -23.30 -2.08
N LYS A 123 -0.87 -23.61 -3.33
CA LYS A 123 0.15 -23.73 -4.40
C LYS A 123 0.40 -22.42 -5.13
N ALA A 124 -0.49 -21.41 -5.01
CA ALA A 124 -0.32 -20.13 -5.66
C ALA A 124 0.79 -19.31 -5.01
N LEU A 125 1.48 -18.50 -5.80
CA LEU A 125 2.50 -17.56 -5.33
C LEU A 125 1.90 -16.43 -4.50
N GLY A 126 0.60 -16.15 -4.71
CA GLY A 126 -0.11 -15.10 -4.01
C GLY A 126 -1.37 -14.67 -4.74
N GLY A 127 -1.82 -13.46 -4.44
CA GLY A 127 -2.99 -12.83 -5.07
C GLY A 127 -2.74 -11.36 -5.38
N TYR A 128 -3.68 -10.75 -6.08
CA TYR A 128 -3.62 -9.32 -6.40
C TYR A 128 -5.01 -8.69 -6.40
N ILE A 129 -5.05 -7.40 -6.14
CA ILE A 129 -6.26 -6.57 -6.17
C ILE A 129 -6.41 -6.01 -7.57
N ALA A 130 -7.41 -6.50 -8.33
CA ALA A 130 -7.65 -6.08 -9.71
C ALA A 130 -8.50 -4.80 -9.81
N ASN A 131 -9.38 -4.56 -8.85
CA ASN A 131 -10.29 -3.41 -8.79
C ASN A 131 -9.91 -2.49 -7.63
N GLY A 132 -10.25 -1.21 -7.73
CA GLY A 132 -9.97 -0.27 -6.66
C GLY A 132 -10.38 1.14 -7.02
N PHE A 133 -9.81 2.10 -6.33
CA PHE A 133 -10.15 3.50 -6.51
C PHE A 133 -8.90 4.36 -6.54
N ILE A 134 -8.96 5.46 -7.30
CA ILE A 134 -8.07 6.61 -7.11
C ILE A 134 -8.84 7.61 -6.24
N ALA A 135 -8.27 8.01 -5.10
CA ALA A 135 -8.86 8.99 -4.19
C ALA A 135 -8.01 10.25 -4.12
N ASP A 136 -8.56 11.37 -4.58
CA ASP A 136 -7.97 12.70 -4.41
C ASP A 136 -8.40 13.26 -3.06
N ILE A 137 -7.47 13.30 -2.10
CA ILE A 137 -7.77 13.72 -0.74
C ILE A 137 -8.03 15.22 -0.58
N ARG A 138 -7.56 16.06 -1.52
CA ARG A 138 -7.82 17.49 -1.50
C ARG A 138 -9.16 17.85 -2.15
N ALA A 139 -9.48 17.15 -3.24
CA ALA A 139 -10.77 17.31 -3.91
C ALA A 139 -11.92 16.60 -3.16
N ASN A 140 -11.60 15.71 -2.22
CA ASN A 140 -12.56 14.84 -1.52
C ASN A 140 -13.41 14.02 -2.51
N ARG A 141 -12.74 13.45 -3.55
CA ARG A 141 -13.40 12.70 -4.61
C ARG A 141 -12.63 11.42 -4.94
N ALA A 142 -13.37 10.40 -5.38
CA ALA A 142 -12.78 9.14 -5.81
C ALA A 142 -13.36 8.69 -7.15
N VAL A 143 -12.60 7.88 -7.88
CA VAL A 143 -13.01 7.22 -9.14
C VAL A 143 -12.70 5.75 -9.02
N HIS A 144 -13.62 4.90 -9.46
CA HIS A 144 -13.42 3.45 -9.53
C HIS A 144 -12.47 3.09 -10.68
N LEU A 145 -11.63 2.06 -10.49
CA LEU A 145 -10.78 1.47 -11.51
C LEU A 145 -11.12 -0.01 -11.74
N PRO A 146 -11.02 -0.48 -12.99
CA PRO A 146 -10.62 0.26 -14.20
C PRO A 146 -11.68 1.28 -14.65
N ASP A 147 -11.25 2.36 -15.32
CA ASP A 147 -12.10 3.38 -15.93
C ASP A 147 -11.56 3.74 -17.31
N GLU A 148 -12.39 3.63 -18.36
CA GLU A 148 -11.97 3.77 -19.76
C GLU A 148 -11.47 5.19 -20.14
N HIS A 149 -11.84 6.22 -19.36
CA HIS A 149 -11.47 7.62 -19.61
C HIS A 149 -10.30 8.11 -18.76
N ILE A 150 -9.97 7.39 -17.66
CA ILE A 150 -8.94 7.80 -16.71
C ILE A 150 -7.77 6.80 -16.73
N PHE A 151 -8.07 5.52 -16.52
CA PHE A 151 -7.12 4.43 -16.55
C PHE A 151 -7.85 3.09 -16.72
N ASP A 152 -7.73 2.50 -17.91
CA ASP A 152 -8.38 1.25 -18.30
C ASP A 152 -7.68 -0.01 -17.78
N GLY A 153 -6.48 0.13 -17.21
CA GLY A 153 -5.76 -0.94 -16.56
C GLY A 153 -6.36 -1.33 -15.21
N GLY A 154 -6.14 -2.57 -14.78
CA GLY A 154 -6.51 -3.00 -13.42
C GLY A 154 -5.76 -2.22 -12.35
N PHE A 155 -6.32 -2.18 -11.13
CA PHE A 155 -5.76 -1.43 -9.99
C PHE A 155 -4.29 -1.78 -9.72
N GLN A 156 -3.89 -3.06 -9.84
CA GLN A 156 -2.51 -3.50 -9.66
C GLN A 156 -1.53 -2.89 -10.68
N ARG A 157 -2.01 -2.42 -11.83
CA ARG A 157 -1.15 -1.75 -12.82
C ARG A 157 -0.80 -0.33 -12.43
N LEU A 158 -1.56 0.26 -11.53
CA LEU A 158 -1.37 1.64 -11.07
C LEU A 158 -0.73 1.70 -9.68
N CYS A 159 -1.19 0.88 -8.74
CA CYS A 159 -0.91 0.98 -7.31
C CYS A 159 -0.03 -0.17 -6.82
N GLY A 160 1.08 0.14 -6.15
CA GLY A 160 1.97 -0.85 -5.54
C GLY A 160 1.33 -1.60 -4.35
N SER A 161 0.39 -0.97 -3.68
CA SER A 161 -0.40 -1.55 -2.59
C SER A 161 -1.51 -2.46 -3.11
N SER A 162 -1.16 -3.47 -3.90
CA SER A 162 -2.13 -4.31 -4.60
C SER A 162 -1.80 -5.81 -4.63
N VAL A 163 -0.58 -6.19 -4.21
CA VAL A 163 -0.10 -7.56 -4.36
C VAL A 163 0.13 -8.21 -2.99
N VAL A 164 -0.39 -9.44 -2.84
CA VAL A 164 -0.15 -10.31 -1.69
C VAL A 164 0.70 -11.49 -2.15
N ALA A 165 1.90 -11.66 -1.59
CA ALA A 165 2.79 -12.78 -1.88
C ALA A 165 2.79 -13.82 -0.76
N ARG A 166 2.92 -15.11 -1.11
CA ARG A 166 3.21 -16.16 -0.15
C ARG A 166 4.72 -16.37 -0.06
N LEU A 167 5.29 -16.15 1.11
CA LEU A 167 6.69 -16.41 1.44
C LEU A 167 6.82 -17.77 2.11
N VAL A 168 7.64 -18.66 1.50
CA VAL A 168 7.86 -20.04 2.00
C VAL A 168 9.35 -20.23 2.25
N PRO A 169 9.86 -20.03 3.48
CA PRO A 169 11.31 -20.04 3.78
C PRO A 169 12.04 -21.28 3.29
N GLU A 170 11.42 -22.45 3.42
CA GLU A 170 11.98 -23.75 3.05
C GLU A 170 11.84 -24.08 1.54
N ALA A 171 11.25 -23.18 0.75
CA ALA A 171 11.11 -23.44 -0.68
C ALA A 171 12.50 -23.50 -1.36
N PRO A 172 12.76 -24.53 -2.20
CA PRO A 172 14.05 -24.68 -2.87
C PRO A 172 14.26 -23.59 -3.95
N ASP A 173 13.20 -23.13 -4.57
CA ASP A 173 13.24 -22.09 -5.61
C ASP A 173 13.01 -20.69 -5.00
N ALA A 174 13.72 -19.70 -5.57
CA ALA A 174 13.64 -18.32 -5.08
C ALA A 174 12.25 -17.71 -5.31
N LEU A 175 11.53 -18.12 -6.37
CA LEU A 175 10.21 -17.62 -6.69
C LEU A 175 9.19 -17.93 -5.60
N ARG A 176 9.22 -19.14 -5.03
CA ARG A 176 8.34 -19.52 -3.91
C ARG A 176 8.85 -19.04 -2.57
N ARG A 177 10.17 -18.92 -2.43
CA ARG A 177 10.76 -18.41 -1.19
C ARG A 177 10.40 -16.97 -0.96
N ASP A 178 10.53 -16.10 -1.97
CA ASP A 178 10.18 -14.68 -1.92
C ASP A 178 9.73 -14.20 -3.30
N PRO A 179 8.43 -14.33 -3.64
CA PRO A 179 7.91 -13.84 -4.92
C PRO A 179 8.13 -12.34 -5.13
N HIS A 180 8.08 -11.52 -4.08
CA HIS A 180 8.35 -10.09 -4.19
C HIS A 180 9.76 -9.79 -4.67
N ALA A 181 10.76 -10.55 -4.19
CA ALA A 181 12.14 -10.39 -4.61
C ALA A 181 12.39 -10.83 -6.07
N VAL A 182 11.59 -11.77 -6.58
CA VAL A 182 11.76 -12.34 -7.94
C VAL A 182 10.93 -11.62 -8.99
N LEU A 183 9.68 -11.27 -8.67
CA LEU A 183 8.74 -10.69 -9.62
C LEU A 183 8.84 -9.16 -9.68
N HIS A 184 9.30 -8.51 -8.61
CA HIS A 184 9.52 -7.07 -8.43
C HIS A 184 8.31 -6.18 -8.74
N GLU A 185 7.87 -6.15 -9.99
CA GLU A 185 6.97 -5.14 -10.54
C GLU A 185 5.50 -5.53 -10.38
N HIS A 186 4.76 -4.84 -9.52
CA HIS A 186 3.35 -5.09 -9.23
C HIS A 186 2.45 -5.02 -10.47
N TYR A 187 2.76 -4.12 -11.42
CA TYR A 187 1.92 -3.87 -12.60
C TYR A 187 1.89 -5.03 -13.62
N ARG A 188 2.86 -5.95 -13.57
CA ARG A 188 2.92 -7.16 -14.39
C ARG A 188 2.86 -8.45 -13.57
N TRP A 189 2.48 -8.36 -12.32
CA TRP A 189 2.61 -9.49 -11.40
C TRP A 189 1.88 -10.76 -11.85
N PRO A 190 0.62 -10.70 -12.31
CA PRO A 190 -0.07 -11.90 -12.80
C PRO A 190 0.65 -12.55 -13.99
N GLU A 191 1.06 -11.73 -14.96
CA GLU A 191 1.73 -12.18 -16.17
C GLU A 191 3.11 -12.78 -15.86
N THR A 192 3.93 -12.08 -15.07
CA THR A 192 5.27 -12.55 -14.69
C THR A 192 5.23 -13.79 -13.78
N ALA A 193 4.22 -13.91 -12.92
CA ALA A 193 3.99 -15.13 -12.14
C ALA A 193 3.74 -16.33 -13.08
N GLN A 194 2.87 -16.16 -14.08
CA GLN A 194 2.58 -17.20 -15.07
C GLN A 194 3.81 -17.55 -15.93
N GLU A 195 4.55 -16.55 -16.42
CA GLU A 195 5.78 -16.72 -17.19
C GLU A 195 6.85 -17.52 -16.41
N ARG A 196 6.83 -17.44 -15.07
CA ARG A 196 7.73 -18.16 -14.16
C ARG A 196 7.17 -19.50 -13.67
N GLY A 197 6.04 -19.97 -14.22
CA GLY A 197 5.42 -21.23 -13.84
C GLY A 197 4.72 -21.23 -12.48
N GLY A 198 4.30 -20.05 -12.01
CA GLY A 198 3.47 -19.85 -10.84
C GLY A 198 2.10 -19.26 -11.18
N GLU A 199 1.28 -19.05 -10.16
CA GLU A 199 -0.05 -18.46 -10.29
C GLU A 199 -0.21 -17.35 -9.26
N ALA A 200 -0.82 -16.24 -9.66
CA ALA A 200 -1.36 -15.21 -8.79
C ALA A 200 -2.85 -15.03 -9.07
N VAL A 201 -3.69 -15.06 -8.04
CA VAL A 201 -5.15 -15.03 -8.20
C VAL A 201 -5.72 -13.63 -7.92
N PRO A 202 -6.75 -13.18 -8.66
CA PRO A 202 -7.44 -11.94 -8.34
C PRO A 202 -8.22 -12.09 -7.03
N LEU A 203 -8.16 -11.06 -6.19
CA LEU A 203 -8.90 -11.00 -4.93
C LEU A 203 -10.16 -10.13 -5.10
N PRO A 204 -11.33 -10.56 -4.58
CA PRO A 204 -12.60 -9.84 -4.73
C PRO A 204 -12.75 -8.70 -3.71
N VAL A 205 -11.74 -7.86 -3.63
CA VAL A 205 -11.65 -6.71 -2.73
C VAL A 205 -11.11 -5.50 -3.48
N ASN A 206 -11.31 -4.31 -2.91
CA ASN A 206 -10.84 -3.05 -3.47
C ASN A 206 -9.62 -2.52 -2.69
N GLY A 207 -8.79 -1.74 -3.40
CA GLY A 207 -7.77 -0.89 -2.79
C GLY A 207 -8.05 0.58 -3.10
N VAL A 208 -7.44 1.48 -2.36
CA VAL A 208 -7.50 2.93 -2.64
C VAL A 208 -6.09 3.45 -2.82
N TYR A 209 -5.80 3.94 -4.02
CA TYR A 209 -4.60 4.71 -4.33
C TYR A 209 -4.85 6.18 -4.02
N VAL A 210 -4.20 6.69 -2.99
CA VAL A 210 -4.35 8.08 -2.53
C VAL A 210 -3.45 9.00 -3.33
N ILE A 211 -4.02 10.04 -3.92
CA ILE A 211 -3.30 11.04 -4.72
C ILE A 211 -3.47 12.46 -4.15
N ASN A 212 -2.69 13.39 -4.72
CA ASN A 212 -2.71 14.82 -4.41
C ASN A 212 -2.36 15.12 -2.95
N SER A 213 -1.54 14.23 -2.34
CA SER A 213 -1.04 14.43 -0.99
C SER A 213 0.13 15.41 -0.93
N SER A 214 0.84 15.63 -2.04
CA SER A 214 2.12 16.34 -2.15
C SER A 214 3.33 15.64 -1.51
N VAL A 215 3.14 14.46 -0.93
CA VAL A 215 4.22 13.62 -0.36
C VAL A 215 4.32 12.25 -1.02
N ASN A 216 3.41 11.93 -1.94
CA ASN A 216 3.43 10.68 -2.68
C ASN A 216 4.63 10.66 -3.65
N HIS A 217 5.50 9.67 -3.50
CA HIS A 217 6.72 9.54 -4.31
C HIS A 217 6.43 9.54 -5.81
N SER A 218 5.43 8.81 -6.24
CA SER A 218 5.13 8.61 -7.66
C SER A 218 4.56 9.86 -8.35
N GLU A 219 4.02 10.84 -7.60
CA GLU A 219 3.58 12.14 -8.12
C GLU A 219 4.73 13.13 -8.28
N VAL A 220 5.81 12.96 -7.49
CA VAL A 220 6.96 13.88 -7.48
C VAL A 220 8.10 13.36 -8.36
N HIS A 221 8.34 12.05 -8.35
CA HIS A 221 9.47 11.39 -8.98
C HIS A 221 9.05 10.35 -10.01
N GLY A 222 9.96 10.01 -10.89
CA GLY A 222 9.77 8.98 -11.90
C GLY A 222 9.20 9.48 -13.24
N PRO A 223 9.22 8.61 -14.27
CA PRO A 223 8.90 8.98 -15.65
C PRO A 223 7.42 9.34 -15.86
N PHE A 224 6.53 8.88 -14.99
CA PHE A 224 5.08 9.10 -15.09
C PHE A 224 4.56 10.16 -14.11
N SER A 225 5.43 10.90 -13.42
CA SER A 225 5.01 11.85 -12.38
C SER A 225 4.09 12.97 -12.91
N SER A 226 4.33 13.49 -14.12
CA SER A 226 3.46 14.51 -14.74
C SER A 226 2.06 13.97 -15.04
N TRP A 227 1.97 12.75 -15.59
CA TRP A 227 0.68 12.08 -15.81
C TRP A 227 -0.03 11.77 -14.49
N ARG A 228 0.67 11.28 -13.47
CA ARG A 228 0.07 11.02 -12.15
C ARG A 228 -0.50 12.29 -11.52
N ARG A 229 0.18 13.44 -11.66
CA ARG A 229 -0.37 14.72 -11.21
C ARG A 229 -1.62 15.15 -12.00
N SER A 230 -1.73 14.78 -13.28
CA SER A 230 -2.93 15.07 -14.08
C SER A 230 -4.17 14.26 -13.65
N LEU A 231 -3.98 13.13 -12.98
CA LEU A 231 -5.08 12.31 -12.44
C LEU A 231 -5.97 13.11 -11.51
N SER A 232 -5.41 14.03 -10.70
CA SER A 232 -6.20 14.90 -9.81
C SER A 232 -7.26 15.71 -10.57
N SER A 233 -6.92 16.26 -11.76
CA SER A 233 -7.91 16.97 -12.59
C SER A 233 -9.01 16.03 -13.11
N ALA A 234 -8.65 14.81 -13.52
CA ALA A 234 -9.59 13.83 -14.02
C ALA A 234 -10.54 13.35 -12.90
N VAL A 235 -9.97 13.00 -11.73
CA VAL A 235 -10.75 12.60 -10.54
C VAL A 235 -11.67 13.74 -10.08
N GLY A 236 -11.18 14.98 -10.09
CA GLY A 236 -11.97 16.16 -9.74
C GLY A 236 -13.20 16.34 -10.63
N LYS A 237 -13.12 15.98 -11.91
CA LYS A 237 -14.24 16.10 -12.89
C LYS A 237 -15.19 14.91 -12.85
N ALA A 238 -14.65 13.69 -12.91
CA ALA A 238 -15.44 12.46 -13.10
C ALA A 238 -15.78 11.75 -11.78
N GLY A 239 -15.01 12.00 -10.71
CA GLY A 239 -15.14 11.28 -9.44
C GLY A 239 -16.43 11.59 -8.69
N PHE A 240 -16.80 10.71 -7.76
CA PHE A 240 -17.87 10.89 -6.78
C PHE A 240 -17.29 11.36 -5.42
N PRO A 241 -18.10 11.99 -4.54
CA PRO A 241 -17.66 12.40 -3.22
C PRO A 241 -17.27 11.19 -2.35
N MET A 242 -16.19 11.30 -1.58
CA MET A 242 -15.82 10.29 -0.59
C MET A 242 -16.75 10.37 0.63
N SER A 243 -17.94 9.75 0.50
CA SER A 243 -18.94 9.68 1.56
C SER A 243 -18.53 8.69 2.67
N ASP A 244 -19.24 8.73 3.82
CA ASP A 244 -19.06 7.72 4.88
C ASP A 244 -19.39 6.30 4.38
N GLU A 245 -20.34 6.14 3.47
CA GLU A 245 -20.65 4.85 2.85
C GLU A 245 -19.43 4.30 2.12
N PHE A 246 -18.81 5.08 1.23
CA PHE A 246 -17.58 4.71 0.53
C PHE A 246 -16.44 4.41 1.50
N LEU A 247 -16.16 5.31 2.45
CA LEU A 247 -15.04 5.20 3.37
C LEU A 247 -15.19 4.04 4.36
N SER A 248 -16.44 3.64 4.67
CA SER A 248 -16.70 2.51 5.58
C SER A 248 -16.20 1.17 5.04
N GLU A 249 -16.08 1.01 3.72
CA GLU A 249 -15.48 -0.17 3.09
C GLU A 249 -14.01 -0.34 3.51
N PHE A 250 -13.33 0.77 3.80
CA PHE A 250 -11.95 0.85 4.25
C PHE A 250 -11.81 1.11 5.76
N GLY A 251 -12.90 0.98 6.54
CA GLY A 251 -12.89 1.23 7.98
C GLY A 251 -12.63 2.69 8.37
N LEU A 252 -12.89 3.62 7.47
CA LEU A 252 -12.69 5.06 7.65
C LEU A 252 -14.05 5.80 7.70
N ARG A 253 -14.03 7.05 8.19
CA ARG A 253 -15.15 7.98 8.17
C ARG A 253 -14.70 9.32 7.61
N ALA A 254 -15.59 10.02 6.92
CA ALA A 254 -15.31 11.33 6.32
C ALA A 254 -14.80 12.35 7.35
N GLN A 255 -15.36 12.32 8.55
CA GLN A 255 -14.91 13.18 9.66
C GLN A 255 -13.46 12.89 10.07
N ASP A 256 -13.07 11.62 10.15
CA ASP A 256 -11.70 11.22 10.56
C ASP A 256 -10.68 11.64 9.49
N VAL A 257 -11.01 11.45 8.21
CA VAL A 257 -10.18 11.89 7.09
C VAL A 257 -10.06 13.42 7.10
N ALA A 258 -11.16 14.15 7.19
CA ALA A 258 -11.16 15.61 7.21
C ALA A 258 -10.39 16.19 8.40
N GLN A 259 -10.54 15.63 9.60
CA GLN A 259 -9.82 16.10 10.80
C GLN A 259 -8.31 15.82 10.70
N THR A 260 -7.94 14.63 10.21
CA THR A 260 -6.54 14.22 10.08
C THR A 260 -5.83 15.09 9.04
N LEU A 261 -6.42 15.27 7.87
CA LEU A 261 -5.82 16.01 6.77
C LEU A 261 -5.99 17.53 6.89
N GLY A 262 -7.12 18.00 7.44
CA GLY A 262 -7.41 19.43 7.54
C GLY A 262 -6.43 20.26 8.36
N ARG A 263 -5.67 19.61 9.27
CA ARG A 263 -4.59 20.25 10.03
C ARG A 263 -3.34 20.47 9.18
N HIS A 264 -3.08 19.59 8.21
CA HIS A 264 -1.85 19.53 7.44
C HIS A 264 -1.98 20.14 6.03
N LEU A 265 -3.18 20.07 5.42
CA LEU A 265 -3.41 20.58 4.06
C LEU A 265 -3.69 22.08 4.00
N ARG A 266 -4.22 22.68 5.07
CA ARG A 266 -4.51 24.13 5.12
C ARG A 266 -3.26 25.03 5.05
N GLY A 267 -2.11 24.53 5.47
CA GLY A 267 -0.84 25.26 5.41
C GLY A 267 -0.22 25.39 4.01
N LEU A 268 -0.71 24.62 3.03
CA LEU A 268 -0.15 24.56 1.67
C LEU A 268 -0.92 25.44 0.65
N GLN A 269 -1.99 26.11 1.06
CA GLN A 269 -2.77 27.01 0.19
C GLN A 269 -2.26 28.47 0.19
N MET A 270 -1.21 28.79 0.93
CA MET A 270 -0.66 30.15 1.09
C MET A 270 0.78 30.29 0.56
N GLY A 271 1.17 29.49 -0.42
CA GLY A 271 2.47 29.60 -1.09
C GLY A 271 2.35 29.78 -2.58
#